data_0fad0b3e2a27defe6331a49495095ae0
#
_entry.id   0fad0b3e2a27defe6331a49495095ae0
#
_cell.length_a   1.000
_cell.length_b   1.000
_cell.length_c   1.000
_cell.angle_alpha   90.00
_cell.angle_beta   90.00
_cell.angle_gamma   90.00
#
_symmetry.space_group_name_H-M   'P 1'
#
loop_
_entity.id
_entity.type
_entity.pdbx_description
1 polymer ?
#
loop_
_entity_poly.entity_id
_entity_poly.type
_entity_poly.pdbx_seq_one_letter_code
_entity_poly.pdbx_strand_id
1 'polypeptide(L)'
;SSVVAALLHRAIGDQLTCLFVDHGLLRQGEAEQVIDTFQRHMHVRLEAVNATEAFLADLEGVVEPETKRKRIGHRFIRVFEEESARIAAQWLPASSAVQPTAFSVPPSIGYLAQGTLYPDVIESASGSREKAARTIKTHHNVGGLPEDMTFRLIEPLRLLFKDEVRAVGEALGLPAEIV
;
A
#
# COMPACT_ATOMS: atom_id res chain seq x y z
N SER A 1 0.08 8.75 -1.71
CA SER A 1 -0.41 7.50 -2.36
C SER A 1 -1.08 7.77 -3.70
N SER A 2 -1.88 8.82 -3.85
CA SER A 2 -2.57 9.15 -5.12
C SER A 2 -1.59 9.39 -6.28
N VAL A 3 -0.50 10.10 -6.02
CA VAL A 3 0.54 10.35 -7.03
C VAL A 3 1.23 9.05 -7.47
N VAL A 4 1.49 8.12 -6.53
CA VAL A 4 2.03 6.79 -6.88
C VAL A 4 1.07 6.03 -7.77
N ALA A 5 -0.23 6.03 -7.44
CA ALA A 5 -1.24 5.35 -8.22
C ALA A 5 -1.35 5.93 -9.65
N ALA A 6 -1.38 7.26 -9.79
CA ALA A 6 -1.42 7.92 -11.09
C ALA A 6 -0.17 7.63 -11.93
N LEU A 7 1.01 7.69 -11.31
CA LEU A 7 2.29 7.40 -11.96
C LEU A 7 2.36 5.97 -12.47
N LEU A 8 2.00 5.01 -11.63
CA LEU A 8 2.01 3.60 -11.98
C LEU A 8 0.92 3.27 -13.00
N HIS A 9 -0.29 3.84 -12.87
CA HIS A 9 -1.33 3.66 -13.87
C HIS A 9 -0.89 4.13 -15.25
N ARG A 10 -0.20 5.26 -15.32
CA ARG A 10 0.37 5.76 -16.58
C ARG A 10 1.46 4.85 -17.14
N ALA A 11 2.22 4.18 -16.28
CA ALA A 11 3.33 3.31 -16.68
C ALA A 11 2.89 1.90 -17.11
N ILE A 12 1.93 1.29 -16.40
CA ILE A 12 1.57 -0.13 -16.54
C ILE A 12 0.06 -0.36 -16.81
N GLY A 13 -0.75 0.70 -16.81
CA GLY A 13 -2.19 0.63 -17.14
C GLY A 13 -2.95 -0.36 -16.26
N ASP A 14 -3.69 -1.25 -16.89
CA ASP A 14 -4.58 -2.22 -16.24
C ASP A 14 -3.87 -3.31 -15.41
N GLN A 15 -2.54 -3.37 -15.46
CA GLN A 15 -1.76 -4.23 -14.57
C GLN A 15 -1.71 -3.70 -13.13
N LEU A 16 -2.10 -2.43 -12.92
CA LEU A 16 -2.23 -1.84 -11.61
C LEU A 16 -3.60 -2.15 -11.00
N THR A 17 -3.61 -2.64 -9.78
CA THR A 17 -4.79 -2.66 -8.92
C THR A 17 -4.50 -1.85 -7.67
N CYS A 18 -5.32 -0.86 -7.38
CA CYS A 18 -5.28 -0.11 -6.14
C CYS A 18 -6.16 -0.81 -5.12
N LEU A 19 -5.65 -0.99 -3.90
CA LEU A 19 -6.39 -1.55 -2.78
C LEU A 19 -6.58 -0.46 -1.72
N PHE A 20 -7.83 -0.14 -1.42
CA PHE A 20 -8.20 0.74 -0.32
C PHE A 20 -8.71 -0.09 0.85
N VAL A 21 -8.09 0.08 2.01
CA VAL A 21 -8.45 -0.65 3.23
C VAL A 21 -9.08 0.33 4.22
N ASP A 22 -10.38 0.16 4.48
CA ASP A 22 -11.04 0.83 5.58
C ASP A 22 -10.74 0.07 6.87
N HIS A 23 -9.95 0.69 7.72
CA HIS A 23 -9.51 0.14 9.00
C HIS A 23 -10.31 0.67 10.21
N GLY A 24 -11.38 1.43 9.96
CA GLY A 24 -12.26 1.98 11.01
C GLY A 24 -11.68 3.17 11.78
N LEU A 25 -10.48 3.66 11.41
CA LEU A 25 -9.81 4.80 12.05
C LEU A 25 -9.64 5.98 11.07
N LEU A 26 -10.40 5.97 9.99
CA LEU A 26 -10.44 7.05 9.00
C LEU A 26 -11.20 8.26 9.55
N ARG A 27 -10.97 9.42 8.95
CA ARG A 27 -11.77 10.60 9.20
C ARG A 27 -13.16 10.41 8.59
N GLN A 28 -14.14 11.12 9.14
CA GLN A 28 -15.50 11.10 8.61
C GLN A 28 -15.51 11.51 7.13
N GLY A 29 -16.11 10.68 6.27
CA GLY A 29 -16.21 10.92 4.82
C GLY A 29 -14.93 10.65 4.01
N GLU A 30 -13.81 10.25 4.65
CA GLU A 30 -12.55 10.03 3.96
C GLU A 30 -12.62 8.81 3.02
N ALA A 31 -13.30 7.76 3.43
CA ALA A 31 -13.45 6.54 2.62
C ALA A 31 -14.18 6.84 1.31
N GLU A 32 -15.32 7.53 1.40
CA GLU A 32 -16.13 7.92 0.25
C GLU A 32 -15.37 8.85 -0.68
N GLN A 33 -14.63 9.81 -0.13
CA GLN A 33 -13.81 10.74 -0.91
C GLN A 33 -12.71 10.02 -1.68
N VAL A 34 -12.01 9.08 -1.04
CA VAL A 34 -10.95 8.31 -1.70
C VAL A 34 -11.53 7.46 -2.83
N ILE A 35 -12.61 6.72 -2.56
CA ILE A 35 -13.26 5.86 -3.55
C ILE A 35 -13.72 6.68 -4.76
N ASP A 36 -14.41 7.79 -4.52
CA ASP A 36 -14.89 8.68 -5.58
C ASP A 36 -13.75 9.23 -6.43
N THR A 37 -12.68 9.68 -5.79
CA THR A 37 -11.49 10.19 -6.45
C THR A 37 -10.86 9.17 -7.39
N PHE A 38 -10.60 7.97 -6.89
CA PHE A 38 -9.91 6.95 -7.68
C PHE A 38 -10.77 6.41 -8.81
N GLN A 39 -12.06 6.21 -8.57
CA GLN A 39 -12.98 5.67 -9.59
C GLN A 39 -13.37 6.69 -10.63
N ARG A 40 -13.73 7.92 -10.23
CA ARG A 40 -14.27 8.92 -11.18
C ARG A 40 -13.22 9.81 -11.82
N HIS A 41 -12.16 10.17 -11.11
CA HIS A 41 -11.17 11.10 -11.62
C HIS A 41 -9.95 10.40 -12.20
N MET A 42 -9.50 9.30 -11.59
CA MET A 42 -8.29 8.63 -12.03
C MET A 42 -8.54 7.44 -12.96
N HIS A 43 -9.78 6.93 -13.02
CA HIS A 43 -10.16 5.73 -13.78
C HIS A 43 -9.25 4.53 -13.52
N VAL A 44 -8.76 4.41 -12.28
CA VAL A 44 -7.90 3.33 -11.83
C VAL A 44 -8.74 2.24 -11.20
N ARG A 45 -8.40 0.99 -11.44
CA ARG A 45 -9.04 -0.14 -10.77
C ARG A 45 -8.81 -0.05 -9.27
N LEU A 46 -9.86 0.18 -8.51
CA LEU A 46 -9.86 0.27 -7.06
C LEU A 46 -10.72 -0.85 -6.47
N GLU A 47 -10.11 -1.67 -5.62
CA GLU A 47 -10.79 -2.62 -4.75
C GLU A 47 -10.85 -2.02 -3.34
N ALA A 48 -12.06 -1.89 -2.78
CA ALA A 48 -12.27 -1.36 -1.43
C ALA A 48 -12.61 -2.50 -0.47
N VAL A 49 -11.89 -2.59 0.62
CA VAL A 49 -12.03 -3.63 1.63
C VAL A 49 -12.33 -3.01 2.97
N ASN A 50 -13.40 -3.47 3.61
CA ASN A 50 -13.69 -3.12 5.00
C ASN A 50 -13.03 -4.15 5.93
N ALA A 51 -12.00 -3.72 6.63
CA ALA A 51 -11.26 -4.52 7.59
C ALA A 51 -11.40 -3.97 9.04
N THR A 52 -12.38 -3.10 9.28
CA THR A 52 -12.59 -2.39 10.55
C THR A 52 -12.55 -3.32 11.76
N GLU A 53 -13.32 -4.41 11.74
CA GLU A 53 -13.39 -5.34 12.86
C GLU A 53 -12.04 -5.97 13.17
N ALA A 54 -11.29 -6.39 12.14
CA ALA A 54 -9.99 -7.02 12.31
C ALA A 54 -8.95 -6.05 12.91
N PHE A 55 -8.92 -4.80 12.43
CA PHE A 55 -8.02 -3.79 12.97
C PHE A 55 -8.36 -3.41 14.40
N LEU A 56 -9.63 -3.22 14.72
CA LEU A 56 -10.06 -2.89 16.09
C LEU A 56 -9.79 -4.03 17.07
N ALA A 57 -10.02 -5.28 16.67
CA ALA A 57 -9.70 -6.45 17.47
C ALA A 57 -8.19 -6.54 17.80
N ASP A 58 -7.33 -6.27 16.81
CA ASP A 58 -5.88 -6.27 17.04
C ASP A 58 -5.42 -5.16 17.99
N LEU A 59 -6.19 -4.09 18.13
CA LEU A 59 -5.86 -2.94 18.96
C LEU A 59 -6.49 -3.02 20.35
N GLU A 60 -7.37 -3.98 20.60
CA GLU A 60 -8.03 -4.13 21.89
C GLU A 60 -7.00 -4.29 23.02
N GLY A 61 -7.15 -3.46 24.07
CA GLY A 61 -6.25 -3.46 25.23
C GLY A 61 -4.83 -2.94 24.97
N VAL A 62 -4.49 -2.52 23.77
CA VAL A 62 -3.17 -2.00 23.44
C VAL A 62 -3.11 -0.50 23.73
N VAL A 63 -2.29 -0.10 24.67
CA VAL A 63 -2.10 1.31 25.08
C VAL A 63 -0.84 1.89 24.45
N GLU A 64 0.22 1.10 24.35
CA GLU A 64 1.54 1.55 23.93
C GLU A 64 1.56 1.91 22.43
N PRO A 65 1.96 3.16 22.04
CA PRO A 65 1.85 3.65 20.66
C PRO A 65 2.65 2.86 19.63
N GLU A 66 3.85 2.40 19.98
CA GLU A 66 4.71 1.65 19.07
C GLU A 66 4.14 0.26 18.78
N THR A 67 3.56 -0.37 19.80
CA THR A 67 2.85 -1.65 19.65
C THR A 67 1.63 -1.49 18.74
N LYS A 68 0.88 -0.38 18.87
CA LYS A 68 -0.24 -0.07 17.96
C LYS A 68 0.24 0.03 16.51
N ARG A 69 1.30 0.81 16.26
CA ARG A 69 1.87 0.96 14.89
C ARG A 69 2.27 -0.37 14.27
N LYS A 70 2.96 -1.21 15.04
CA LYS A 70 3.38 -2.54 14.58
C LYS A 70 2.19 -3.42 14.24
N ARG A 71 1.17 -3.48 15.12
CA ARG A 71 -0.03 -4.29 14.87
C ARG A 71 -0.78 -3.80 13.64
N ILE A 72 -0.96 -2.49 13.50
CA ILE A 72 -1.58 -1.88 12.32
C ILE A 72 -0.80 -2.25 11.05
N GLY A 73 0.51 -2.06 11.04
CA GLY A 73 1.37 -2.39 9.89
C GLY A 73 1.29 -3.86 9.50
N HIS A 74 1.36 -4.77 10.47
CA HIS A 74 1.20 -6.21 10.22
C HIS A 74 -0.18 -6.53 9.65
N ARG A 75 -1.27 -5.98 10.22
CA ARG A 75 -2.62 -6.23 9.71
C ARG A 75 -2.80 -5.73 8.29
N PHE A 76 -2.27 -4.55 7.95
CA PHE A 76 -2.30 -4.06 6.58
C PHE A 76 -1.69 -5.06 5.59
N ILE A 77 -0.52 -5.60 5.89
CA ILE A 77 0.13 -6.56 4.98
C ILE A 77 -0.69 -7.84 4.84
N ARG A 78 -1.24 -8.37 5.92
CA ARG A 78 -2.11 -9.57 5.84
C ARG A 78 -3.35 -9.33 4.98
N VAL A 79 -4.02 -8.19 5.15
CA VAL A 79 -5.14 -7.81 4.29
C VAL A 79 -4.71 -7.68 2.82
N PHE A 80 -3.53 -7.07 2.55
CA PHE A 80 -3.00 -6.99 1.19
C PHE A 80 -2.68 -8.37 0.60
N GLU A 81 -2.10 -9.29 1.36
CA GLU A 81 -1.81 -10.66 0.92
C GLU A 81 -3.10 -11.44 0.60
N GLU A 82 -4.09 -11.39 1.49
CA GLU A 82 -5.38 -12.05 1.32
C GLU A 82 -6.12 -11.53 0.08
N GLU A 83 -6.22 -10.20 -0.05
CA GLU A 83 -6.93 -9.59 -1.17
C GLU A 83 -6.18 -9.77 -2.50
N SER A 84 -4.85 -9.71 -2.50
CA SER A 84 -4.08 -9.97 -3.72
C SER A 84 -4.25 -11.41 -4.21
N ALA A 85 -4.33 -12.37 -3.31
CA ALA A 85 -4.63 -13.76 -3.66
C ALA A 85 -6.04 -13.91 -4.25
N ARG A 86 -7.04 -13.23 -3.65
CA ARG A 86 -8.42 -13.19 -4.13
C ARG A 86 -8.51 -12.58 -5.54
N ILE A 87 -7.85 -11.44 -5.75
CA ILE A 87 -7.82 -10.75 -7.04
C ILE A 87 -7.13 -11.61 -8.10
N ALA A 88 -5.97 -12.19 -7.78
CA ALA A 88 -5.24 -13.07 -8.69
C ALA A 88 -6.07 -14.29 -9.12
N ALA A 89 -6.85 -14.87 -8.22
CA ALA A 89 -7.74 -15.98 -8.52
C ALA A 89 -8.86 -15.60 -9.53
N GLN A 90 -9.31 -14.35 -9.52
CA GLN A 90 -10.32 -13.85 -10.47
C GLN A 90 -9.76 -13.62 -11.89
N TRP A 91 -8.44 -13.45 -12.02
CA TRP A 91 -7.79 -13.27 -13.32
C TRP A 91 -7.50 -14.58 -14.05
N LEU A 92 -7.64 -15.70 -13.37
CA LEU A 92 -7.58 -17.02 -14.01
C LEU A 92 -8.87 -17.21 -14.82
N PRO A 93 -8.81 -17.36 -16.14
CA PRO A 93 -10.01 -17.67 -16.91
C PRO A 93 -10.54 -19.04 -16.42
N ALA A 94 -11.84 -19.09 -16.10
CA ALA A 94 -12.51 -20.31 -15.66
C ALA A 94 -12.42 -21.47 -16.69
N SER A 95 -11.92 -21.20 -17.90
CA SER A 95 -11.79 -22.15 -19.00
C SER A 95 -10.37 -22.68 -19.22
N SER A 96 -9.37 -22.25 -18.46
CA SER A 96 -8.04 -22.86 -18.62
C SER A 96 -8.00 -24.20 -17.87
N ALA A 97 -8.62 -25.20 -18.49
CA ALA A 97 -8.36 -26.62 -18.23
C ALA A 97 -6.90 -27.04 -18.63
N VAL A 98 -6.00 -26.09 -18.67
CA VAL A 98 -4.57 -26.35 -18.75
C VAL A 98 -4.17 -26.79 -17.36
N GLN A 99 -4.02 -28.09 -17.19
CA GLN A 99 -3.42 -28.65 -15.97
C GLN A 99 -2.10 -27.89 -15.73
N PRO A 100 -1.85 -27.43 -14.48
CA PRO A 100 -0.62 -26.73 -14.17
C PRO A 100 0.54 -27.65 -14.54
N THR A 101 1.25 -27.32 -15.61
CA THR A 101 2.54 -27.94 -15.88
C THR A 101 3.46 -27.52 -14.74
N ALA A 102 4.42 -28.36 -14.37
CA ALA A 102 5.34 -28.15 -13.25
C ALA A 102 6.11 -26.80 -13.31
N PHE A 103 5.92 -25.99 -14.36
CA PHE A 103 6.51 -24.68 -14.60
C PHE A 103 5.52 -23.52 -14.70
N SER A 104 4.21 -23.75 -14.54
CA SER A 104 3.25 -22.64 -14.51
C SER A 104 3.22 -22.02 -13.12
N VAL A 105 3.92 -20.92 -12.96
CA VAL A 105 3.75 -20.06 -11.78
C VAL A 105 2.32 -19.50 -11.83
N PRO A 106 1.49 -19.70 -10.80
CA PRO A 106 0.16 -19.09 -10.79
C PRO A 106 0.31 -17.57 -10.90
N PRO A 107 -0.60 -16.87 -11.59
CA PRO A 107 -0.57 -15.42 -11.62
C PRO A 107 -0.64 -14.91 -10.19
N SER A 108 0.43 -14.26 -9.76
CA SER A 108 0.55 -13.69 -8.43
C SER A 108 0.81 -12.20 -8.54
N ILE A 109 0.21 -11.42 -7.67
CA ILE A 109 0.59 -10.03 -7.49
C ILE A 109 1.93 -10.04 -6.76
N GLY A 110 3.01 -9.78 -7.50
CA GLY A 110 4.38 -9.89 -6.98
C GLY A 110 4.93 -8.62 -6.37
N TYR A 111 4.25 -7.48 -6.55
CA TYR A 111 4.77 -6.17 -6.17
C TYR A 111 3.76 -5.39 -5.35
N LEU A 112 4.25 -4.70 -4.29
CA LEU A 112 3.52 -3.74 -3.49
C LEU A 112 4.14 -2.36 -3.70
N ALA A 113 3.34 -1.41 -4.20
CA ALA A 113 3.79 -0.04 -4.37
C ALA A 113 3.53 0.78 -3.10
N GLN A 114 4.53 1.55 -2.69
CA GLN A 114 4.48 2.37 -1.48
C GLN A 114 4.89 3.81 -1.78
N GLY A 115 4.22 4.76 -1.13
CA GLY A 115 4.45 6.20 -1.30
C GLY A 115 5.50 6.77 -0.34
N THR A 116 6.57 6.05 -0.09
CA THR A 116 7.70 6.51 0.72
C THR A 116 8.35 7.73 0.06
N LEU A 117 8.63 8.77 0.83
CA LEU A 117 9.29 9.99 0.39
C LEU A 117 10.73 10.08 0.94
N TYR A 118 11.53 10.97 0.35
CA TYR A 118 12.92 11.14 0.79
C TYR A 118 13.09 11.54 2.26
N PRO A 119 12.27 12.44 2.85
CA PRO A 119 12.30 12.71 4.29
C PRO A 119 12.09 11.45 5.15
N ASP A 120 11.19 10.55 4.75
CA ASP A 120 10.93 9.30 5.48
C ASP A 120 12.19 8.40 5.52
N VAL A 121 12.96 8.41 4.41
CA VAL A 121 14.22 7.65 4.31
C VAL A 121 15.30 8.26 5.23
N ILE A 122 15.43 9.60 5.26
CA ILE A 122 16.41 10.29 6.11
C ILE A 122 16.08 10.09 7.58
N GLU A 123 14.82 10.25 7.97
CA GLU A 123 14.39 10.04 9.37
C GLU A 123 14.65 8.61 9.83
N SER A 124 14.40 7.64 8.96
CA SER A 124 14.72 6.24 9.22
C SER A 124 16.22 5.99 9.40
N ALA A 125 17.07 6.74 8.67
CA ALA A 125 18.53 6.62 8.72
C ALA A 125 19.16 7.36 9.90
N SER A 126 18.60 8.50 10.33
CA SER A 126 19.17 9.36 11.38
C SER A 126 19.01 8.80 12.79
N GLY A 127 18.03 7.93 13.02
CA GLY A 127 17.88 7.19 14.27
C GLY A 127 19.02 6.21 14.59
N SER A 128 20.01 6.03 13.68
CA SER A 128 21.05 5.01 13.81
C SER A 128 22.34 5.45 14.50
N ARG A 129 22.43 6.66 15.05
CA ARG A 129 23.68 7.14 15.67
C ARG A 129 23.86 6.82 17.16
N GLU A 130 22.82 6.41 17.90
CA GLU A 130 22.95 6.17 19.35
C GLU A 130 22.17 4.98 19.89
N LYS A 131 22.47 3.82 19.58
CA LYS A 131 22.01 2.53 20.11
C LYS A 131 21.22 1.68 19.11
N ALA A 132 21.95 0.71 18.65
CA ALA A 132 21.46 -0.56 18.13
C ALA A 132 20.70 -0.54 16.81
N ALA A 133 21.40 -1.00 15.82
CA ALA A 133 20.94 -1.38 14.48
C ALA A 133 19.67 -2.27 14.39
N ARG A 134 18.96 -2.45 15.51
CA ARG A 134 17.76 -3.27 15.61
C ARG A 134 16.43 -2.52 15.75
N THR A 135 16.44 -1.22 16.12
CA THR A 135 15.20 -0.49 16.46
C THR A 135 14.74 0.49 15.38
N ILE A 136 15.49 0.69 14.29
CA ILE A 136 15.37 1.84 13.39
C ILE A 136 14.51 1.59 12.15
N LYS A 137 13.93 0.41 12.04
CA LYS A 137 13.10 0.07 10.88
C LYS A 137 11.62 0.49 10.99
N THR A 138 11.20 1.19 12.02
CA THR A 138 9.76 1.28 12.36
C THR A 138 9.06 2.61 12.08
N HIS A 139 9.75 3.68 11.65
CA HIS A 139 9.13 5.00 11.68
C HIS A 139 8.31 5.42 10.45
N HIS A 140 8.47 4.82 9.29
CA HIS A 140 7.68 5.20 8.09
C HIS A 140 7.32 4.01 7.19
N ASN A 141 6.65 2.99 7.70
CA ASN A 141 6.31 1.76 6.98
C ASN A 141 7.50 0.95 6.42
N VAL A 142 8.72 1.48 6.46
CA VAL A 142 9.94 0.79 6.03
C VAL A 142 10.38 -0.25 7.06
N GLY A 143 9.86 -0.18 8.29
CA GLY A 143 10.19 -1.08 9.36
C GLY A 143 9.03 -1.68 10.13
N GLY A 144 7.80 -1.41 9.69
CA GLY A 144 6.61 -2.09 10.19
C GLY A 144 6.16 -3.26 9.33
N LEU A 145 6.85 -3.52 8.20
CA LEU A 145 6.53 -4.63 7.31
C LEU A 145 7.04 -5.94 7.91
N PRO A 146 6.26 -7.02 7.88
CA PRO A 146 6.69 -8.35 8.32
C PRO A 146 7.88 -8.84 7.50
N GLU A 147 8.82 -9.54 8.13
CA GLU A 147 9.98 -10.12 7.44
C GLU A 147 9.57 -11.25 6.47
N ASP A 148 8.42 -11.86 6.69
CA ASP A 148 7.83 -12.93 5.89
C ASP A 148 6.90 -12.44 4.78
N MET A 149 6.86 -11.11 4.51
CA MET A 149 6.06 -10.54 3.43
C MET A 149 6.47 -11.09 2.06
N THR A 150 5.48 -11.50 1.27
CA THR A 150 5.69 -12.13 -0.03
C THR A 150 5.92 -11.14 -1.17
N PHE A 151 5.57 -9.86 -0.98
CA PHE A 151 5.69 -8.82 -2.00
C PHE A 151 7.10 -8.25 -2.12
N ARG A 152 7.46 -7.86 -3.35
CA ARG A 152 8.59 -6.96 -3.60
C ARG A 152 8.09 -5.51 -3.55
N LEU A 153 8.82 -4.65 -2.84
CA LEU A 153 8.47 -3.24 -2.74
C LEU A 153 8.88 -2.44 -3.99
N ILE A 154 7.99 -1.55 -4.42
CA ILE A 154 8.26 -0.50 -5.40
C ILE A 154 7.98 0.85 -4.73
N GLU A 155 8.98 1.71 -4.67
CA GLU A 155 8.91 3.03 -4.02
C GLU A 155 9.28 4.13 -5.04
N PRO A 156 8.37 4.51 -5.95
CA PRO A 156 8.71 5.39 -7.07
C PRO A 156 9.08 6.82 -6.65
N LEU A 157 8.61 7.25 -5.46
CA LEU A 157 8.79 8.62 -4.95
C LEU A 157 9.90 8.73 -3.90
N ARG A 158 10.66 7.66 -3.65
CA ARG A 158 11.63 7.54 -2.56
C ARG A 158 12.71 8.61 -2.53
N LEU A 159 13.04 9.19 -3.67
CA LEU A 159 14.07 10.23 -3.80
C LEU A 159 13.51 11.65 -3.92
N LEU A 160 12.20 11.81 -3.77
CA LEU A 160 11.52 13.09 -3.93
C LEU A 160 11.08 13.69 -2.57
N PHE A 161 11.13 15.01 -2.48
CA PHE A 161 10.51 15.76 -1.40
C PHE A 161 9.02 15.98 -1.68
N LYS A 162 8.28 16.40 -0.66
CA LYS A 162 6.82 16.53 -0.72
C LYS A 162 6.35 17.55 -1.76
N ASP A 163 7.06 18.65 -1.92
CA ASP A 163 6.80 19.68 -2.94
C ASP A 163 7.07 19.17 -4.37
N GLU A 164 8.13 18.39 -4.56
CA GLU A 164 8.41 17.73 -5.84
C GLU A 164 7.32 16.71 -6.20
N VAL A 165 6.84 15.94 -5.20
CA VAL A 165 5.73 14.99 -5.40
C VAL A 165 4.44 15.72 -5.79
N ARG A 166 4.18 16.91 -5.23
CA ARG A 166 3.05 17.74 -5.64
C ARG A 166 3.18 18.17 -7.10
N ALA A 167 4.35 18.69 -7.49
CA ALA A 167 4.60 19.05 -8.87
C ALA A 167 4.42 17.88 -9.85
N VAL A 168 4.84 16.66 -9.46
CA VAL A 168 4.58 15.44 -10.24
C VAL A 168 3.08 15.16 -10.32
N GLY A 169 2.35 15.29 -9.22
CA GLY A 169 0.90 15.09 -9.19
C GLY A 169 0.15 16.06 -10.11
N GLU A 170 0.50 17.34 -10.07
CA GLU A 170 -0.04 18.36 -10.96
C GLU A 170 0.28 18.07 -12.43
N ALA A 171 1.51 17.68 -12.74
CA ALA A 171 1.92 17.28 -14.10
C ALA A 171 1.21 16.03 -14.62
N LEU A 172 0.74 15.16 -13.71
CA LEU A 172 -0.10 14.00 -14.02
C LEU A 172 -1.59 14.34 -14.14
N GLY A 173 -1.98 15.61 -13.91
CA GLY A 173 -3.36 16.08 -14.00
C GLY A 173 -4.23 15.74 -12.78
N LEU A 174 -3.61 15.46 -11.63
CA LEU A 174 -4.37 15.25 -10.40
C LEU A 174 -4.95 16.57 -9.88
N PRO A 175 -6.18 16.57 -9.34
CA PRO A 175 -6.74 17.73 -8.68
C PRO A 175 -5.91 18.18 -7.48
N ALA A 176 -5.84 19.50 -7.24
CA ALA A 176 -5.03 20.09 -6.18
C ALA A 176 -5.42 19.59 -4.76
N GLU A 177 -6.69 19.19 -4.59
CA GLU A 177 -7.20 18.65 -3.32
C GLU A 177 -6.63 17.26 -2.98
N ILE A 178 -6.01 16.60 -3.99
CA ILE A 178 -5.54 15.22 -3.87
C ILE A 178 -4.01 15.13 -3.82
N VAL A 179 -3.35 16.22 -4.18
CA VAL A 179 -1.88 16.29 -4.32
C VAL A 179 -1.17 16.79 -3.06
#